data_6e3a475e33a6dad7dd10b0174a60a7e2
#
_entry.id   6e3a475e33a6dad7dd10b0174a60a7e2
#
_cell.length_a   1.000
_cell.length_b   1.000
_cell.length_c   1.000
_cell.angle_alpha   90.00
_cell.angle_beta   90.00
_cell.angle_gamma   90.00
#
_symmetry.space_group_name_H-M   'P 1'
#
loop_
_entity.id
_entity.type
_entity.pdbx_description
1 polymer ?
#
loop_
_entity_poly.entity_id
_entity_poly.type
_entity_poly.pdbx_seq_one_letter_code
_entity_poly.pdbx_strand_id
1 'polypeptide(L)'
;MFASLTPRTLTLAALCVAAMLPLSVANAQQATEIQVTYDGAFQPSELRAPAGKTITVKVKNNSAKAMEFESKTLKVEKVIPSKGEAVVNVRAQKAGRYEFFDEFNEKARGTLVVE
;
A
#
# COMPACT_ATOMS: atom_id res chain seq x y z
N MET A 1 67.91 -19.35 45.73
CA MET A 1 67.77 -18.80 44.40
C MET A 1 66.47 -19.30 43.80
N PHE A 2 65.47 -18.52 43.78
CA PHE A 2 64.13 -18.96 43.35
C PHE A 2 63.70 -18.19 42.14
N ALA A 3 63.53 -18.86 41.02
CA ALA A 3 62.93 -18.32 39.83
C ALA A 3 61.44 -18.33 39.96
N SER A 4 60.83 -17.17 40.13
CA SER A 4 59.37 -17.09 40.12
C SER A 4 58.91 -17.13 38.68
N LEU A 5 58.22 -18.22 38.34
CA LEU A 5 57.51 -18.37 37.09
C LEU A 5 56.15 -17.70 37.27
N THR A 6 55.96 -16.56 36.69
CA THR A 6 54.63 -15.97 36.60
C THR A 6 53.88 -16.62 35.46
N PRO A 7 52.69 -17.15 35.72
CA PRO A 7 51.88 -17.67 34.61
C PRO A 7 51.34 -16.50 33.81
N ARG A 8 51.72 -16.48 32.55
CA ARG A 8 51.08 -15.59 31.58
C ARG A 8 49.69 -16.13 31.26
N THR A 9 48.72 -15.50 31.83
CA THR A 9 47.34 -15.75 31.42
C THR A 9 47.14 -15.16 30.02
N LEU A 10 47.05 -16.04 29.03
CA LEU A 10 46.54 -15.66 27.72
C LEU A 10 45.04 -15.48 27.84
N THR A 11 44.61 -14.25 27.83
CA THR A 11 43.21 -13.93 27.64
C THR A 11 42.89 -14.05 26.18
N LEU A 12 42.25 -15.13 25.78
CA LEU A 12 41.63 -15.22 24.47
C LEU A 12 40.41 -14.30 24.49
N ALA A 13 40.55 -13.14 23.88
CA ALA A 13 39.40 -12.34 23.54
C ALA A 13 38.68 -13.01 22.39
N ALA A 14 37.61 -13.71 22.69
CA ALA A 14 36.72 -14.22 21.67
C ALA A 14 36.01 -13.03 21.04
N LEU A 15 36.43 -12.67 19.86
CA LEU A 15 35.76 -11.69 19.04
C LEU A 15 34.49 -12.37 18.47
N CYS A 16 33.38 -12.20 19.14
CA CYS A 16 32.08 -12.55 18.59
C CYS A 16 31.75 -11.53 17.51
N VAL A 17 32.13 -11.86 16.29
CA VAL A 17 31.61 -11.14 15.12
C VAL A 17 30.16 -11.60 14.96
N ALA A 18 29.25 -10.85 15.53
CA ALA A 18 27.85 -10.99 15.21
C ALA A 18 27.68 -10.58 13.75
N ALA A 19 27.63 -11.56 12.88
CA ALA A 19 27.26 -11.30 11.50
C ALA A 19 25.81 -10.88 11.49
N MET A 20 25.56 -9.59 11.46
CA MET A 20 24.25 -9.04 11.16
C MET A 20 23.99 -9.33 9.68
N LEU A 21 23.24 -10.40 9.43
CA LEU A 21 22.67 -10.63 8.13
C LEU A 21 21.65 -9.53 7.88
N PRO A 22 21.76 -8.78 6.78
CA PRO A 22 20.70 -7.86 6.44
C PRO A 22 19.44 -8.67 6.19
N LEU A 23 18.42 -8.42 6.99
CA LEU A 23 17.08 -8.88 6.69
C LEU A 23 16.67 -8.19 5.38
N SER A 24 16.95 -8.84 4.26
CA SER A 24 16.35 -8.42 3.01
C SER A 24 14.88 -8.77 3.09
N VAL A 25 14.09 -7.81 3.54
CA VAL A 25 12.66 -7.88 3.37
C VAL A 25 12.43 -7.89 1.87
N ALA A 26 12.04 -9.05 1.34
CA ALA A 26 11.60 -9.14 -0.04
C ALA A 26 10.34 -8.28 -0.17
N ASN A 27 10.51 -7.03 -0.54
CA ASN A 27 9.44 -6.09 -0.84
C ASN A 27 8.78 -6.39 -2.17
N ALA A 28 8.80 -7.67 -2.59
CA ALA A 28 8.21 -8.07 -3.83
C ALA A 28 6.74 -7.90 -3.77
N GLN A 29 6.04 -6.91 -3.66
CA GLN A 29 4.58 -6.73 -3.78
C GLN A 29 3.88 -6.09 -2.59
N GLN A 30 4.39 -4.99 -2.12
CA GLN A 30 3.52 -4.12 -1.35
C GLN A 30 2.54 -3.47 -2.32
N ALA A 31 1.24 -3.85 -2.21
CA ALA A 31 0.18 -3.15 -2.87
C ALA A 31 0.17 -1.70 -2.37
N THR A 32 0.08 -0.76 -3.29
CA THR A 32 -0.13 0.65 -2.93
C THR A 32 -1.54 0.80 -2.41
N GLU A 33 -1.68 1.29 -1.19
CA GLU A 33 -2.97 1.54 -0.58
C GLU A 33 -3.35 3.01 -0.70
N ILE A 34 -4.56 3.26 -1.19
CA ILE A 34 -5.11 4.60 -1.37
C ILE A 34 -6.48 4.65 -0.70
N GLN A 35 -6.75 5.73 0.01
CA GLN A 35 -8.05 5.96 0.63
C GLN A 35 -8.79 7.07 -0.10
N VAL A 36 -10.07 6.86 -0.32
CA VAL A 36 -10.97 7.84 -0.90
C VAL A 36 -12.31 7.82 -0.14
N THR A 37 -12.85 8.98 0.11
CA THR A 37 -14.18 9.12 0.69
C THR A 37 -15.18 9.57 -0.36
N TYR A 38 -16.41 9.20 -0.19
CA TYR A 38 -17.51 9.56 -1.06
C TYR A 38 -18.69 10.13 -0.25
N ASP A 39 -19.17 11.29 -0.66
CA ASP A 39 -20.39 11.88 -0.14
C ASP A 39 -21.03 12.74 -1.25
N GLY A 40 -21.50 12.06 -2.32
CA GLY A 40 -21.95 12.71 -3.54
C GLY A 40 -20.83 13.22 -4.44
N ALA A 41 -19.62 13.22 -3.95
CA ALA A 41 -18.37 13.51 -4.67
C ALA A 41 -17.23 12.74 -4.04
N PHE A 42 -16.19 12.45 -4.81
CA PHE A 42 -14.99 11.77 -4.31
C PHE A 42 -14.00 12.76 -3.71
N GLN A 43 -13.45 12.41 -2.54
CA GLN A 43 -12.40 13.17 -1.85
C GLN A 43 -11.23 12.25 -1.49
N PRO A 44 -10.04 12.46 -2.05
CA PRO A 44 -9.75 13.37 -3.15
C PRO A 44 -10.33 12.87 -4.47
N SER A 45 -10.54 13.76 -5.42
CA SER A 45 -11.04 13.39 -6.77
C SER A 45 -9.92 12.89 -7.69
N GLU A 46 -8.67 13.14 -7.35
CA GLU A 46 -7.52 12.62 -8.05
C GLU A 46 -6.67 11.76 -7.11
N LEU A 47 -6.55 10.49 -7.49
CA LEU A 47 -5.74 9.51 -6.77
C LEU A 47 -4.45 9.29 -7.56
N ARG A 48 -3.34 8.99 -6.87
CA ARG A 48 -2.05 8.72 -7.51
C ARG A 48 -1.48 7.39 -7.06
N ALA A 49 -0.92 6.65 -7.98
CA ALA A 49 -0.29 5.37 -7.71
C ALA A 49 0.90 5.12 -8.65
N PRO A 50 1.89 4.35 -8.21
CA PRO A 50 3.00 3.98 -9.09
C PRO A 50 2.58 2.94 -10.14
N ALA A 51 3.14 3.05 -11.33
CA ALA A 51 2.95 2.08 -12.41
C ALA A 51 3.57 0.72 -12.03
N GLY A 52 2.98 -0.34 -12.55
CA GLY A 52 3.51 -1.69 -12.41
C GLY A 52 3.30 -2.34 -11.05
N LYS A 53 2.55 -1.71 -10.14
CA LYS A 53 2.21 -2.26 -8.83
C LYS A 53 0.71 -2.43 -8.67
N THR A 54 0.30 -3.46 -7.95
CA THR A 54 -1.11 -3.61 -7.57
C THR A 54 -1.54 -2.46 -6.66
N ILE A 55 -2.78 -2.05 -6.82
CA ILE A 55 -3.34 -0.90 -6.09
C ILE A 55 -4.55 -1.38 -5.30
N THR A 56 -4.60 -1.01 -4.04
CA THR A 56 -5.73 -1.25 -3.16
C THR A 56 -6.39 0.08 -2.86
N VAL A 57 -7.62 0.27 -3.33
CA VAL A 57 -8.40 1.47 -3.06
C VAL A 57 -9.43 1.18 -1.98
N LYS A 58 -9.32 1.86 -0.86
CA LYS A 58 -10.31 1.82 0.21
C LYS A 58 -11.30 2.94 -0.01
N VAL A 59 -12.55 2.59 -0.24
CA VAL A 59 -13.62 3.54 -0.52
C VAL A 59 -14.56 3.58 0.68
N LYS A 60 -14.69 4.75 1.29
CA LYS A 60 -15.63 4.99 2.38
C LYS A 60 -16.82 5.77 1.84
N ASN A 61 -18.01 5.17 1.89
CA ASN A 61 -19.25 5.85 1.51
C ASN A 61 -19.86 6.55 2.70
N ASN A 62 -19.70 7.87 2.79
CA ASN A 62 -20.28 8.70 3.84
C ASN A 62 -21.67 9.25 3.49
N SER A 63 -22.18 8.88 2.31
CA SER A 63 -23.48 9.37 1.87
C SER A 63 -24.65 8.59 2.50
N ALA A 64 -25.85 9.12 2.36
CA ALA A 64 -27.06 8.50 2.86
C ALA A 64 -27.62 7.40 1.94
N LYS A 65 -26.96 7.15 0.80
CA LYS A 65 -27.40 6.18 -0.19
C LYS A 65 -26.27 5.24 -0.53
N ALA A 66 -26.60 4.05 -1.03
CA ALA A 66 -25.61 3.18 -1.64
C ALA A 66 -24.96 3.87 -2.85
N MET A 67 -23.71 3.59 -3.09
CA MET A 67 -22.99 4.02 -4.29
C MET A 67 -22.35 2.81 -4.94
N GLU A 68 -22.01 2.92 -6.21
CA GLU A 68 -21.26 1.91 -6.93
C GLU A 68 -20.00 2.51 -7.50
N PHE A 69 -18.87 2.10 -6.94
CA PHE A 69 -17.56 2.47 -7.47
C PHE A 69 -17.30 1.68 -8.73
N GLU A 70 -17.19 2.37 -9.86
CA GLU A 70 -16.94 1.74 -11.14
C GLU A 70 -15.83 2.43 -11.90
N SER A 71 -15.00 1.63 -12.56
CA SER A 71 -14.06 2.09 -13.56
C SER A 71 -14.05 1.10 -14.71
N LYS A 72 -14.48 1.55 -15.89
CA LYS A 72 -14.52 0.73 -17.10
C LYS A 72 -13.12 0.37 -17.58
N THR A 73 -12.20 1.32 -17.51
CA THR A 73 -10.82 1.13 -17.96
C THR A 73 -10.01 0.24 -16.99
N LEU A 74 -10.28 0.33 -15.70
CA LEU A 74 -9.65 -0.54 -14.69
C LEU A 74 -10.37 -1.87 -14.52
N LYS A 75 -11.56 -2.02 -15.09
CA LYS A 75 -12.42 -3.22 -15.00
C LYS A 75 -12.74 -3.59 -13.56
N VAL A 76 -13.12 -2.60 -12.78
CA VAL A 76 -13.55 -2.77 -11.38
C VAL A 76 -14.94 -2.21 -11.18
N GLU A 77 -15.68 -2.87 -10.31
CA GLU A 77 -17.06 -2.56 -9.98
C GLU A 77 -17.34 -3.04 -8.56
N LYS A 78 -17.85 -2.15 -7.70
CA LYS A 78 -18.14 -2.48 -6.30
C LYS A 78 -19.25 -1.62 -5.75
N VAL A 79 -20.33 -2.26 -5.31
CA VAL A 79 -21.42 -1.60 -4.60
C VAL A 79 -21.05 -1.44 -3.13
N ILE A 80 -21.19 -0.25 -2.62
CA ILE A 80 -20.87 0.10 -1.23
C ILE A 80 -22.11 0.70 -0.58
N PRO A 81 -22.67 0.07 0.46
CA PRO A 81 -23.87 0.58 1.11
C PRO A 81 -23.60 1.91 1.78
N SER A 82 -24.68 2.65 2.06
CA SER A 82 -24.61 3.89 2.85
C SER A 82 -23.83 3.66 4.14
N LYS A 83 -22.90 4.56 4.44
CA LYS A 83 -22.02 4.51 5.63
C LYS A 83 -21.08 3.30 5.67
N GLY A 84 -21.05 2.50 4.58
CA GLY A 84 -20.18 1.35 4.45
C GLY A 84 -18.80 1.69 3.92
N GLU A 85 -17.93 0.70 3.93
CA GLU A 85 -16.58 0.79 3.42
C GLU A 85 -16.28 -0.47 2.62
N ALA A 86 -15.54 -0.33 1.53
CA ALA A 86 -15.11 -1.47 0.73
C ALA A 86 -13.69 -1.31 0.23
N VAL A 87 -13.07 -2.43 -0.05
CA VAL A 87 -11.75 -2.51 -0.65
C VAL A 87 -11.90 -2.88 -2.12
N VAL A 88 -11.35 -2.06 -2.99
CA VAL A 88 -11.31 -2.32 -4.42
C VAL A 88 -9.88 -2.64 -4.82
N ASN A 89 -9.66 -3.83 -5.35
CA ASN A 89 -8.34 -4.26 -5.81
C ASN A 89 -8.21 -3.97 -7.31
N VAL A 90 -7.18 -3.20 -7.63
CA VAL A 90 -6.85 -2.82 -9.00
C VAL A 90 -5.54 -3.49 -9.40
N ARG A 91 -5.54 -4.19 -10.52
CA ARG A 91 -4.32 -4.80 -11.06
C ARG A 91 -3.30 -3.73 -11.42
N ALA A 92 -2.03 -4.11 -11.43
CA ALA A 92 -0.95 -3.25 -11.90
C ALA A 92 -1.29 -2.64 -13.28
N GLN A 93 -1.15 -1.34 -13.39
CA GLN A 93 -1.47 -0.57 -14.57
C GLN A 93 -0.22 0.07 -15.17
N LYS A 94 -0.29 0.37 -16.45
CA LYS A 94 0.68 1.25 -17.12
C LYS A 94 0.43 2.69 -16.71
N ALA A 95 1.45 3.54 -16.83
CA ALA A 95 1.28 4.97 -16.62
C ALA A 95 0.14 5.52 -17.49
N GLY A 96 -0.70 6.33 -16.90
CA GLY A 96 -1.87 6.89 -17.57
C GLY A 96 -2.90 7.44 -16.59
N ARG A 97 -4.01 7.88 -17.15
CA ARG A 97 -5.13 8.42 -16.39
C ARG A 97 -6.33 7.50 -16.56
N TYR A 98 -6.88 7.05 -15.44
CA TYR A 98 -7.97 6.08 -15.40
C TYR A 98 -9.14 6.68 -14.64
N GLU A 99 -10.26 6.84 -15.32
CA GLU A 99 -11.45 7.43 -14.73
C GLU A 99 -12.24 6.43 -13.92
N PHE A 100 -12.78 6.87 -12.78
CA PHE A 100 -13.75 6.14 -11.99
C PHE A 100 -14.94 7.05 -11.65
N PHE A 101 -16.05 6.46 -11.31
CA PHE A 101 -17.29 7.20 -11.06
C PHE A 101 -18.24 6.38 -10.19
N ASP A 102 -19.30 7.03 -9.72
CA ASP A 102 -20.42 6.35 -9.09
C ASP A 102 -21.48 6.02 -10.15
N GLU A 103 -21.68 4.74 -10.42
CA GLU A 103 -22.67 4.29 -11.41
C GLU A 103 -24.08 4.78 -11.07
N PHE A 104 -24.41 4.93 -9.79
CA PHE A 104 -25.71 5.42 -9.35
C PHE A 104 -25.83 6.96 -9.41
N ASN A 105 -24.73 7.66 -9.62
CA ASN A 105 -24.66 9.10 -9.74
C ASN A 105 -23.46 9.48 -10.63
N GLU A 106 -23.64 9.38 -11.92
CA GLU A 106 -22.55 9.52 -12.92
C GLU A 106 -21.86 10.88 -12.94
N LYS A 107 -22.44 11.89 -12.31
CA LYS A 107 -21.80 13.20 -12.14
C LYS A 107 -20.63 13.15 -11.17
N ALA A 108 -20.64 12.21 -10.23
CA ALA A 108 -19.55 12.02 -9.28
C ALA A 108 -18.44 11.20 -9.96
N ARG A 109 -17.35 11.87 -10.30
CA ARG A 109 -16.22 11.29 -11.02
C ARG A 109 -14.89 11.60 -10.34
N GLY A 110 -13.94 10.73 -10.54
CA GLY A 110 -12.56 10.92 -10.14
C GLY A 110 -11.60 10.31 -11.14
N THR A 111 -10.32 10.51 -10.92
CA THR A 111 -9.26 9.98 -11.78
C THR A 111 -8.16 9.33 -10.94
N LEU A 112 -7.76 8.15 -11.35
CA LEU A 112 -6.54 7.53 -10.85
C LEU A 112 -5.42 7.85 -11.84
N VAL A 113 -4.42 8.57 -11.36
CA VAL A 113 -3.20 8.88 -12.13
C VAL A 113 -2.14 7.85 -11.76
N VAL A 114 -1.70 7.10 -12.73
CA VAL A 114 -0.64 6.09 -12.58
C VAL A 114 0.61 6.63 -13.28
N GLU A 115 1.71 6.68 -12.54
CA GLU A 115 2.96 7.28 -13.02
C GLU A 115 4.23 6.58 -12.49
#